data_39eefa505a404a32ed6f15eef91c898a
#
_entry.id   39eefa505a404a32ed6f15eef91c898a
#
_cell.length_a   1.000
_cell.length_b   1.000
_cell.length_c   1.000
_cell.angle_alpha   90.00
_cell.angle_beta   90.00
_cell.angle_gamma   90.00
#
_symmetry.space_group_name_H-M   'P 1'
#
loop_
_entity.id
_entity.type
_entity.pdbx_description
1 polymer ?
#
loop_
_entity_poly.entity_id
_entity_poly.type
_entity_poly.pdbx_seq_one_letter_code
_entity_poly.pdbx_strand_id
1 'polypeptide(L)'
;MNEKRMGLQSVRVRNFKAIVDSRTLRLGPLTVFIGHNGSGKSSLIEALETYQSIVVDGLDVAMQRWLGIEHVRHLGAEARERAGKALNPMAFELSIGTSLRKSTRLEMSVNNDAAVNRMFIAHEKATHANGWFIEKPLEREEGALEAGRSILASARGGHGKVAQQVRAWQFLSLQPERMGMPVPQQRTGGRVRLAKDGSNIADFLIDIQRLDADAFDGIVRTMAYVLPYARDLQPMLTSELERKAYLQLAESNFKVPGWMLSTGTLRVLALLAVLRHPEPPPLVVVEEIENGLDPRSIHLLVEEIRTAVQAGVTQVVLTTHSPYLLDLLKLDQLVLVARDDKGEPRFHRPSDDAGLAEWAKEFAPGRLYTMGSLHEAAQ
;
A
#
# COMPACT_ATOMS: atom_id res chain seq x y z
N MET A 1 26.53 -9.52 6.06
CA MET A 1 25.28 -10.28 5.84
C MET A 1 24.14 -9.31 6.11
N ASN A 2 23.45 -8.82 5.06
CA ASN A 2 22.27 -7.98 5.27
C ASN A 2 21.19 -8.82 5.96
N GLU A 3 20.80 -8.45 7.17
CA GLU A 3 19.60 -9.02 7.80
C GLU A 3 18.42 -8.81 6.85
N LYS A 4 17.80 -9.91 6.42
CA LYS A 4 16.59 -9.83 5.60
C LYS A 4 15.55 -9.01 6.35
N ARG A 5 15.15 -7.88 5.77
CA ARG A 5 14.14 -6.97 6.35
C ARG A 5 12.81 -7.72 6.53
N MET A 6 12.08 -7.40 7.59
CA MET A 6 10.73 -7.92 7.78
C MET A 6 9.79 -7.36 6.71
N GLY A 7 9.00 -8.22 6.07
CA GLY A 7 7.99 -7.85 5.10
C GLY A 7 6.66 -8.56 5.36
N LEU A 8 5.60 -8.11 4.69
CA LEU A 8 4.28 -8.75 4.70
C LEU A 8 4.34 -10.02 3.84
N GLN A 9 4.35 -11.19 4.47
CA GLN A 9 4.51 -12.49 3.82
C GLN A 9 3.21 -13.04 3.25
N SER A 10 2.10 -12.75 3.95
CA SER A 10 0.77 -13.15 3.50
C SER A 10 -0.33 -12.28 4.10
N VAL A 11 -1.45 -12.26 3.40
CA VAL A 11 -2.68 -11.58 3.83
C VAL A 11 -3.90 -12.46 3.53
N ARG A 12 -4.88 -12.44 4.41
CA ARG A 12 -6.24 -12.92 4.19
C ARG A 12 -7.22 -11.91 4.75
N VAL A 13 -8.20 -11.58 3.95
CA VAL A 13 -9.27 -10.63 4.30
C VAL A 13 -10.61 -11.33 4.14
N ARG A 14 -11.50 -11.13 5.11
CA ARG A 14 -12.86 -11.66 5.06
C ARG A 14 -13.89 -10.57 5.34
N ASN A 15 -15.00 -10.63 4.62
CA ASN A 15 -16.15 -9.73 4.77
C ASN A 15 -15.81 -8.24 4.66
N PHE A 16 -14.99 -7.87 3.67
CA PHE A 16 -14.60 -6.48 3.43
C PHE A 16 -14.95 -6.06 2.00
N LYS A 17 -15.81 -5.08 1.83
CA LYS A 17 -16.29 -4.57 0.52
C LYS A 17 -16.75 -5.71 -0.41
N ALA A 18 -16.10 -5.86 -1.56
CA ALA A 18 -16.39 -6.94 -2.49
C ALA A 18 -15.91 -8.32 -2.01
N ILE A 19 -14.99 -8.38 -1.04
CA ILE A 19 -14.31 -9.61 -0.62
C ILE A 19 -15.15 -10.35 0.43
N VAL A 20 -15.62 -11.54 0.10
CA VAL A 20 -16.16 -12.51 1.07
C VAL A 20 -15.01 -13.20 1.81
N ASP A 21 -14.09 -13.82 1.04
CA ASP A 21 -12.87 -14.45 1.56
C ASP A 21 -11.79 -14.46 0.46
N SER A 22 -10.74 -13.67 0.66
CA SER A 22 -9.61 -13.61 -0.29
C SER A 22 -8.78 -14.89 -0.33
N ARG A 23 -9.03 -15.84 0.58
CA ARG A 23 -8.08 -16.88 0.93
C ARG A 23 -6.73 -16.30 1.36
N THR A 24 -5.78 -17.17 1.69
CA THR A 24 -4.43 -16.72 2.08
C THR A 24 -3.60 -16.42 0.85
N LEU A 25 -3.35 -15.14 0.61
CA LEU A 25 -2.49 -14.66 -0.46
C LEU A 25 -1.06 -14.51 0.05
N ARG A 26 -0.12 -15.15 -0.61
CA ARG A 26 1.31 -14.94 -0.36
C ARG A 26 1.77 -13.71 -1.12
N LEU A 27 2.56 -12.85 -0.47
CA LEU A 27 3.13 -11.65 -1.08
C LEU A 27 4.65 -11.81 -1.18
N GLY A 28 5.18 -11.54 -2.36
CA GLY A 28 6.62 -11.48 -2.61
C GLY A 28 7.19 -10.09 -2.30
N PRO A 29 8.49 -9.92 -2.49
CA PRO A 29 9.12 -8.60 -2.39
C PRO A 29 8.55 -7.57 -3.37
N LEU A 30 8.16 -8.01 -4.56
CA LEU A 30 7.32 -7.27 -5.51
C LEU A 30 6.09 -8.13 -5.82
N THR A 31 4.91 -7.55 -5.65
CA THR A 31 3.64 -8.19 -6.02
C THR A 31 2.78 -7.21 -6.80
N VAL A 32 2.27 -7.63 -7.95
CA VAL A 32 1.48 -6.80 -8.84
C VAL A 32 0.10 -7.43 -9.06
N PHE A 33 -0.93 -6.72 -8.62
CA PHE A 33 -2.32 -7.13 -8.84
C PHE A 33 -2.81 -6.62 -10.19
N ILE A 34 -3.32 -7.54 -11.00
CA ILE A 34 -3.91 -7.24 -12.30
C ILE A 34 -5.32 -7.81 -12.39
N GLY A 35 -6.19 -7.16 -13.13
CA GLY A 35 -7.57 -7.58 -13.38
C GLY A 35 -8.42 -6.40 -13.84
N HIS A 36 -9.63 -6.67 -14.33
CA HIS A 36 -10.55 -5.64 -14.79
C HIS A 36 -10.97 -4.66 -13.68
N ASN A 37 -11.52 -3.51 -14.07
CA ASN A 37 -12.14 -2.58 -13.13
C ASN A 37 -13.26 -3.29 -12.36
N GLY A 38 -13.33 -3.02 -11.06
CA GLY A 38 -14.32 -3.66 -10.20
C GLY A 38 -14.01 -5.13 -9.82
N SER A 39 -12.87 -5.72 -10.24
CA SER A 39 -12.51 -7.10 -9.89
C SER A 39 -12.23 -7.31 -8.39
N GLY A 40 -11.91 -6.25 -7.64
CA GLY A 40 -11.62 -6.34 -6.19
C GLY A 40 -10.17 -6.02 -5.79
N LYS A 41 -9.32 -5.58 -6.73
CA LYS A 41 -7.92 -5.17 -6.44
C LYS A 41 -7.85 -4.11 -5.36
N SER A 42 -8.55 -2.99 -5.56
CA SER A 42 -8.60 -1.89 -4.59
C SER A 42 -9.21 -2.31 -3.26
N SER A 43 -10.18 -3.25 -3.26
CA SER A 43 -10.75 -3.74 -2.00
C SER A 43 -9.71 -4.42 -1.10
N LEU A 44 -8.74 -5.14 -1.66
CA LEU A 44 -7.66 -5.75 -0.88
C LEU A 44 -6.68 -4.69 -0.34
N ILE A 45 -6.31 -3.72 -1.18
CA ILE A 45 -5.44 -2.60 -0.77
C ILE A 45 -6.09 -1.78 0.33
N GLU A 46 -7.35 -1.41 0.14
CA GLU A 46 -8.13 -0.66 1.13
C GLU A 46 -8.32 -1.43 2.44
N ALA A 47 -8.41 -2.77 2.37
CA ALA A 47 -8.45 -3.61 3.57
C ALA A 47 -7.13 -3.52 4.36
N LEU A 48 -5.97 -3.55 3.69
CA LEU A 48 -4.67 -3.37 4.32
C LEU A 48 -4.51 -1.97 4.92
N GLU A 49 -4.95 -0.95 4.20
CA GLU A 49 -4.94 0.44 4.66
C GLU A 49 -5.87 0.63 5.88
N THR A 50 -7.06 0.02 5.85
CA THR A 50 -8.00 0.05 6.97
C THR A 50 -7.41 -0.66 8.20
N TYR A 51 -6.77 -1.82 8.02
CA TYR A 51 -6.06 -2.50 9.09
C TYR A 51 -4.97 -1.61 9.71
N GLN A 52 -4.15 -0.95 8.88
CA GLN A 52 -3.14 0.00 9.36
C GLN A 52 -3.78 1.12 10.18
N SER A 53 -4.86 1.75 9.67
CA SER A 53 -5.55 2.84 10.36
C SER A 53 -6.14 2.38 11.70
N ILE A 54 -6.70 1.16 11.80
CA ILE A 54 -7.15 0.61 13.08
C ILE A 54 -5.98 0.51 14.09
N VAL A 55 -4.80 0.07 13.64
CA VAL A 55 -3.61 -0.06 14.49
C VAL A 55 -3.05 1.31 14.90
N VAL A 56 -3.09 2.31 14.01
CA VAL A 56 -2.47 3.63 14.20
C VAL A 56 -3.42 4.58 14.93
N ASP A 57 -4.63 4.71 14.41
CA ASP A 57 -5.59 5.77 14.76
C ASP A 57 -6.75 5.25 15.63
N GLY A 58 -6.95 3.92 15.65
CA GLY A 58 -8.07 3.26 16.32
C GLY A 58 -9.26 3.00 15.40
N LEU A 59 -10.18 2.18 15.88
CA LEU A 59 -11.30 1.66 15.09
C LEU A 59 -12.25 2.76 14.60
N ASP A 60 -12.59 3.72 15.46
CA ASP A 60 -13.55 4.78 15.12
C ASP A 60 -13.02 5.63 13.95
N VAL A 61 -11.77 6.08 14.02
CA VAL A 61 -11.14 6.87 12.95
C VAL A 61 -11.04 6.08 11.66
N ALA A 62 -10.64 4.80 11.76
CA ALA A 62 -10.55 3.93 10.59
C ALA A 62 -11.90 3.72 9.89
N MET A 63 -13.00 3.65 10.66
CA MET A 63 -14.35 3.45 10.11
C MET A 63 -14.99 4.74 9.62
N GLN A 64 -14.60 5.93 10.12
CA GLN A 64 -15.09 7.22 9.62
C GLN A 64 -14.88 7.39 8.12
N ARG A 65 -13.78 6.90 7.60
CA ARG A 65 -13.51 6.89 6.14
C ARG A 65 -14.62 6.19 5.33
N TRP A 66 -15.27 5.22 5.92
CA TRP A 66 -16.30 4.38 5.30
C TRP A 66 -17.71 4.77 5.70
N LEU A 67 -17.88 5.83 6.49
CA LEU A 67 -19.16 6.25 7.07
C LEU A 67 -19.79 5.19 8.00
N GLY A 68 -18.97 4.26 8.50
CA GLY A 68 -19.39 3.18 9.40
C GLY A 68 -19.01 1.78 8.88
N ILE A 69 -18.97 0.81 9.78
CA ILE A 69 -18.63 -0.58 9.47
C ILE A 69 -19.68 -1.24 8.56
N GLU A 70 -20.94 -0.84 8.68
CA GLU A 70 -22.08 -1.34 7.90
C GLU A 70 -21.93 -1.07 6.40
N HIS A 71 -21.21 -0.01 6.02
CA HIS A 71 -20.98 0.36 4.62
C HIS A 71 -19.75 -0.31 4.00
N VAL A 72 -18.80 -0.73 4.84
CA VAL A 72 -17.54 -1.38 4.37
C VAL A 72 -17.58 -2.90 4.53
N ARG A 73 -18.39 -3.43 5.43
CA ARG A 73 -18.62 -4.87 5.53
C ARG A 73 -19.25 -5.38 4.25
N HIS A 74 -18.89 -6.58 3.84
CA HIS A 74 -19.48 -7.20 2.66
C HIS A 74 -21.01 -7.33 2.80
N LEU A 75 -21.77 -6.73 1.87
CA LEU A 75 -23.23 -6.63 1.95
C LEU A 75 -23.95 -7.98 1.78
N GLY A 76 -23.35 -8.96 1.10
CA GLY A 76 -23.87 -10.32 0.98
C GLY A 76 -23.62 -11.21 2.20
N ALA A 77 -22.78 -10.76 3.14
CA ALA A 77 -22.61 -11.41 4.43
C ALA A 77 -23.80 -11.02 5.32
N GLU A 78 -24.96 -11.67 5.13
CA GLU A 78 -26.09 -11.53 6.04
C GLU A 78 -25.57 -11.67 7.48
N ALA A 79 -25.74 -10.64 8.27
CA ALA A 79 -25.53 -10.66 9.70
C ALA A 79 -26.56 -11.63 10.29
N ARG A 80 -26.29 -12.93 10.24
CA ARG A 80 -27.09 -13.91 10.94
C ARG A 80 -26.80 -13.75 12.41
N GLU A 81 -27.57 -12.91 13.06
CA GLU A 81 -27.64 -12.86 14.50
C GLU A 81 -28.23 -14.17 15.03
N ARG A 82 -27.38 -15.07 15.51
CA ARG A 82 -27.82 -16.10 16.48
C ARG A 82 -27.41 -15.65 17.87
N ALA A 83 -28.39 -15.42 18.71
CA ALA A 83 -28.23 -15.11 20.14
C ALA A 83 -27.33 -13.88 20.41
N GLY A 84 -27.52 -12.75 19.68
CA GLY A 84 -26.80 -11.51 19.94
C GLY A 84 -25.31 -11.54 19.56
N LYS A 85 -24.87 -12.52 18.78
CA LYS A 85 -23.50 -12.57 18.20
C LYS A 85 -23.61 -12.39 16.71
N ALA A 86 -23.03 -11.34 16.15
CA ALA A 86 -22.86 -11.21 14.71
C ALA A 86 -21.96 -12.34 14.21
N LEU A 87 -22.52 -13.19 13.31
CA LEU A 87 -21.84 -14.43 12.86
C LEU A 87 -20.76 -14.20 11.82
N ASN A 88 -20.67 -13.01 11.19
CA ASN A 88 -19.75 -12.73 10.11
C ASN A 88 -18.96 -11.42 10.38
N PRO A 89 -17.98 -11.43 11.29
CA PRO A 89 -17.14 -10.26 11.51
C PRO A 89 -16.29 -9.95 10.26
N MET A 90 -15.97 -8.68 10.06
CA MET A 90 -14.90 -8.28 9.16
C MET A 90 -13.58 -8.75 9.77
N ALA A 91 -12.76 -9.49 9.04
CA ALA A 91 -11.56 -10.09 9.60
C ALA A 91 -10.33 -9.94 8.71
N PHE A 92 -9.19 -9.77 9.37
CA PHE A 92 -7.87 -9.61 8.78
C PHE A 92 -6.91 -10.62 9.41
N GLU A 93 -6.21 -11.37 8.58
CA GLU A 93 -5.11 -12.25 8.99
C GLU A 93 -3.87 -11.87 8.18
N LEU A 94 -2.79 -11.54 8.86
CA LEU A 94 -1.55 -11.08 8.25
C LEU A 94 -0.37 -11.87 8.80
N SER A 95 0.66 -12.06 8.00
CA SER A 95 1.92 -12.65 8.45
C SER A 95 3.07 -11.71 8.11
N ILE A 96 3.78 -11.21 9.11
CA ILE A 96 4.88 -10.23 8.94
C ILE A 96 6.16 -10.82 9.50
N GLY A 97 7.22 -10.87 8.69
CA GLY A 97 8.49 -11.44 9.11
C GLY A 97 9.54 -11.48 8.01
N THR A 98 10.67 -12.12 8.29
CA THR A 98 11.76 -12.31 7.31
C THR A 98 11.53 -13.52 6.40
N SER A 99 10.63 -14.42 6.80
CA SER A 99 10.11 -15.56 6.03
C SER A 99 8.86 -16.08 6.71
N LEU A 100 8.08 -16.96 6.04
CA LEU A 100 6.89 -17.58 6.62
C LEU A 100 7.20 -18.35 7.94
N ARG A 101 8.39 -18.95 8.04
CA ARG A 101 8.83 -19.68 9.25
C ARG A 101 9.34 -18.76 10.37
N LYS A 102 9.66 -17.50 10.06
CA LYS A 102 10.15 -16.48 10.98
C LYS A 102 9.26 -15.23 10.88
N SER A 103 7.97 -15.43 11.13
CA SER A 103 6.96 -14.38 11.04
C SER A 103 6.11 -14.30 12.29
N THR A 104 5.52 -13.15 12.50
CA THR A 104 4.44 -12.93 13.46
C THR A 104 3.13 -12.97 12.69
N ARG A 105 2.23 -13.86 13.09
CA ARG A 105 0.86 -13.91 12.59
C ARG A 105 0.01 -12.93 13.40
N LEU A 106 -0.71 -12.09 12.70
CA LEU A 106 -1.62 -11.10 13.23
C LEU A 106 -3.04 -11.48 12.80
N GLU A 107 -3.93 -11.57 13.75
CA GLU A 107 -5.35 -11.90 13.55
C GLU A 107 -6.18 -10.82 14.21
N MET A 108 -7.11 -10.22 13.46
CA MET A 108 -8.05 -9.22 13.98
C MET A 108 -9.41 -9.47 13.38
N SER A 109 -10.44 -9.39 14.21
CA SER A 109 -11.83 -9.34 13.76
C SER A 109 -12.55 -8.16 14.37
N VAL A 110 -13.34 -7.48 13.54
CA VAL A 110 -14.10 -6.28 13.90
C VAL A 110 -15.57 -6.55 13.71
N ASN A 111 -16.36 -6.11 14.67
CA ASN A 111 -17.79 -6.27 14.65
C ASN A 111 -18.51 -5.03 15.17
N ASN A 112 -19.83 -5.01 15.03
CA ASN A 112 -20.71 -4.00 15.63
C ASN A 112 -21.85 -4.67 16.39
N ASP A 113 -22.29 -4.00 17.42
CA ASP A 113 -23.56 -4.26 18.10
C ASP A 113 -24.57 -3.20 17.61
N ALA A 114 -25.52 -3.67 16.78
CA ALA A 114 -26.52 -2.78 16.18
C ALA A 114 -27.52 -2.22 17.24
N ALA A 115 -27.75 -2.94 18.37
CA ALA A 115 -28.68 -2.52 19.37
C ALA A 115 -28.22 -1.26 20.12
N VAL A 116 -26.88 -1.11 20.29
CA VAL A 116 -26.28 0.03 21.00
C VAL A 116 -25.41 0.88 20.08
N ASN A 117 -25.46 0.64 18.76
CA ASN A 117 -24.69 1.34 17.74
C ASN A 117 -23.18 1.45 18.10
N ARG A 118 -22.58 0.34 18.52
CA ARG A 118 -21.19 0.29 18.99
C ARG A 118 -20.36 -0.64 18.14
N MET A 119 -19.20 -0.15 17.67
CA MET A 119 -18.17 -0.95 17.00
C MET A 119 -17.10 -1.40 18.00
N PHE A 120 -16.53 -2.59 17.79
CA PHE A 120 -15.49 -3.13 18.67
C PHE A 120 -14.59 -4.13 17.93
N ILE A 121 -13.37 -4.28 18.42
CA ILE A 121 -12.47 -5.34 18.01
C ILE A 121 -12.89 -6.60 18.78
N ALA A 122 -13.58 -7.52 18.09
CA ALA A 122 -14.14 -8.74 18.67
C ALA A 122 -13.09 -9.78 19.03
N HIS A 123 -11.97 -9.80 18.29
CA HIS A 123 -10.83 -10.66 18.54
C HIS A 123 -9.57 -9.99 17.96
N GLU A 124 -8.49 -10.05 18.71
CA GLU A 124 -7.18 -9.63 18.21
C GLU A 124 -6.09 -10.47 18.89
N LYS A 125 -5.21 -11.02 18.05
CA LYS A 125 -4.09 -11.86 18.48
C LYS A 125 -2.86 -11.63 17.60
N ALA A 126 -1.70 -11.56 18.24
CA ALA A 126 -0.42 -11.56 17.55
C ALA A 126 0.44 -12.72 18.09
N THR A 127 0.73 -13.69 17.22
CA THR A 127 1.49 -14.89 17.54
C THR A 127 2.81 -14.89 16.80
N HIS A 128 3.92 -14.91 17.54
CA HIS A 128 5.26 -15.01 16.97
C HIS A 128 5.63 -16.46 16.66
N ALA A 129 6.50 -16.67 15.67
CA ALA A 129 6.92 -18.01 15.21
C ALA A 129 7.54 -18.92 16.31
N ASN A 130 8.05 -18.35 17.40
CA ASN A 130 8.57 -19.10 18.55
C ASN A 130 7.50 -19.46 19.60
N GLY A 131 6.22 -19.23 19.29
CA GLY A 131 5.08 -19.51 20.18
C GLY A 131 4.67 -18.37 21.10
N TRP A 132 5.43 -17.31 21.17
CA TRP A 132 5.03 -16.12 21.93
C TRP A 132 3.80 -15.47 21.32
N PHE A 133 2.83 -15.08 22.15
CA PHE A 133 1.66 -14.36 21.68
C PHE A 133 1.22 -13.27 22.64
N ILE A 134 0.52 -12.27 22.12
CA ILE A 134 -0.33 -11.33 22.84
C ILE A 134 -1.73 -11.47 22.27
N GLU A 135 -2.72 -11.40 23.11
CA GLU A 135 -4.14 -11.56 22.74
C GLU A 135 -4.98 -10.55 23.52
N LYS A 136 -5.97 -9.96 22.86
CA LYS A 136 -6.93 -9.09 23.52
C LYS A 136 -7.87 -9.97 24.35
N PRO A 137 -8.01 -9.73 25.66
CA PRO A 137 -8.95 -10.48 26.47
C PRO A 137 -10.38 -10.28 25.94
N LEU A 138 -11.19 -11.35 25.97
CA LEU A 138 -12.58 -11.35 25.53
C LEU A 138 -13.55 -10.69 26.53
N GLU A 139 -13.06 -9.92 27.49
CA GLU A 139 -13.88 -9.34 28.54
C GLU A 139 -14.80 -8.24 27.99
N ARG A 140 -16.10 -8.47 28.17
CA ARG A 140 -17.21 -7.61 27.73
C ARG A 140 -17.37 -6.30 28.52
N GLU A 141 -16.56 -6.08 29.58
CA GLU A 141 -16.75 -5.00 30.55
C GLU A 141 -15.71 -3.87 30.47
N GLU A 142 -14.73 -3.95 29.57
CA GLU A 142 -13.77 -2.87 29.40
C GLU A 142 -14.44 -1.62 28.82
N GLY A 143 -14.07 -0.46 29.37
CA GLY A 143 -14.64 0.83 29.01
C GLY A 143 -14.61 1.09 27.51
N ALA A 144 -15.57 1.83 26.99
CA ALA A 144 -15.81 2.05 25.55
C ALA A 144 -14.55 2.43 24.72
N LEU A 145 -13.58 3.10 25.35
CA LEU A 145 -12.33 3.55 24.70
C LEU A 145 -11.36 2.40 24.39
N GLU A 146 -11.35 1.31 25.16
CA GLU A 146 -10.43 0.18 24.93
C GLU A 146 -10.96 -0.82 23.91
N ALA A 147 -12.29 -0.89 23.74
CA ALA A 147 -12.91 -1.80 22.78
C ALA A 147 -12.49 -1.54 21.33
N GLY A 148 -12.20 -0.29 20.96
CA GLY A 148 -11.75 0.12 19.62
C GLY A 148 -10.24 0.23 19.46
N ARG A 149 -9.43 -0.03 20.51
CA ARG A 149 -7.96 0.06 20.43
C ARG A 149 -7.31 -1.29 20.12
N SER A 150 -6.40 -1.29 19.15
CA SER A 150 -5.57 -2.45 18.83
C SER A 150 -4.53 -2.73 19.93
N ILE A 151 -4.28 -4.01 20.23
CA ILE A 151 -3.18 -4.43 21.12
C ILE A 151 -1.82 -4.01 20.57
N LEU A 152 -1.68 -3.86 19.25
CA LEU A 152 -0.47 -3.38 18.60
C LEU A 152 -0.22 -1.89 18.85
N ALA A 153 -1.23 -1.12 19.23
CA ALA A 153 -1.07 0.31 19.52
C ALA A 153 -0.11 0.56 20.69
N SER A 154 -0.10 -0.31 21.70
CA SER A 154 0.75 -0.25 22.91
C SER A 154 1.82 -1.34 22.96
N ALA A 155 1.96 -2.17 21.92
CA ALA A 155 2.88 -3.30 21.91
C ALA A 155 4.35 -2.88 22.06
N ARG A 156 5.12 -3.68 22.82
CA ARG A 156 6.55 -3.50 23.06
C ARG A 156 7.35 -4.73 22.62
N GLY A 157 8.68 -4.65 22.68
CA GLY A 157 9.56 -5.78 22.33
C GLY A 157 9.40 -6.23 20.87
N GLY A 158 9.32 -7.53 20.64
CA GLY A 158 9.15 -8.13 19.31
C GLY A 158 7.86 -7.71 18.61
N HIS A 159 6.75 -7.68 19.35
CA HIS A 159 5.45 -7.20 18.83
C HIS A 159 5.48 -5.68 18.55
N GLY A 160 6.25 -4.90 19.33
CA GLY A 160 6.48 -3.49 19.08
C GLY A 160 7.18 -3.24 17.74
N LYS A 161 8.15 -4.08 17.36
CA LYS A 161 8.80 -4.02 16.03
C LYS A 161 7.79 -4.27 14.90
N VAL A 162 6.90 -5.25 15.07
CA VAL A 162 5.84 -5.54 14.09
C VAL A 162 4.84 -4.37 14.01
N ALA A 163 4.44 -3.82 15.15
CA ALA A 163 3.58 -2.63 15.18
C ALA A 163 4.23 -1.43 14.46
N GLN A 164 5.53 -1.22 14.67
CA GLN A 164 6.30 -0.18 13.96
C GLN A 164 6.33 -0.41 12.45
N GLN A 165 6.48 -1.67 12.01
CA GLN A 165 6.39 -2.04 10.60
C GLN A 165 5.04 -1.68 10.00
N VAL A 166 3.94 -2.07 10.65
CA VAL A 166 2.57 -1.76 10.17
C VAL A 166 2.35 -0.24 10.10
N ARG A 167 2.77 0.50 11.14
CA ARG A 167 2.65 1.96 11.17
C ARG A 167 3.42 2.66 10.05
N ALA A 168 4.52 2.06 9.60
CA ALA A 168 5.39 2.63 8.58
C ALA A 168 4.99 2.26 7.14
N TRP A 169 3.94 1.47 6.91
CA TRP A 169 3.44 1.21 5.55
C TRP A 169 3.00 2.49 4.87
N GLN A 170 3.28 2.59 3.59
CA GLN A 170 2.96 3.75 2.76
C GLN A 170 1.98 3.33 1.65
N PHE A 171 0.80 3.92 1.66
CA PHE A 171 -0.20 3.77 0.60
C PHE A 171 -0.21 5.02 -0.26
N LEU A 172 -0.18 4.85 -1.58
CA LEU A 172 -0.14 5.93 -2.55
C LEU A 172 -1.26 5.77 -3.58
N SER A 173 -2.05 6.82 -3.73
CA SER A 173 -3.04 7.03 -4.79
C SER A 173 -2.85 8.47 -5.26
N LEU A 174 -1.78 8.68 -6.06
CA LEU A 174 -1.25 9.99 -6.38
C LEU A 174 -2.25 10.82 -7.21
N GLN A 175 -2.43 12.07 -6.80
CA GLN A 175 -3.29 13.06 -7.46
C GLN A 175 -2.43 14.25 -7.93
N PRO A 176 -1.90 14.21 -9.16
CA PRO A 176 -0.96 15.22 -9.67
C PRO A 176 -1.49 16.65 -9.57
N GLU A 177 -2.79 16.84 -9.71
CA GLU A 177 -3.46 18.15 -9.62
C GLU A 177 -3.24 18.82 -8.24
N ARG A 178 -3.03 18.00 -7.20
CA ARG A 178 -2.75 18.47 -5.84
C ARG A 178 -1.26 18.55 -5.53
N MET A 179 -0.43 17.77 -6.24
CA MET A 179 1.00 17.60 -5.94
C MET A 179 1.84 18.84 -6.28
N GLY A 180 1.45 19.58 -7.30
CA GLY A 180 2.17 20.78 -7.71
C GLY A 180 1.88 22.03 -6.86
N MET A 181 0.83 22.03 -6.07
CA MET A 181 0.37 23.19 -5.33
C MET A 181 1.19 23.46 -4.07
N PRO A 182 1.38 24.74 -3.68
CA PRO A 182 2.04 25.06 -2.42
C PRO A 182 1.25 24.55 -1.20
N VAL A 183 1.91 23.83 -0.31
CA VAL A 183 1.30 23.29 0.91
C VAL A 183 2.02 23.79 2.16
N PRO A 184 1.32 24.00 3.30
CA PRO A 184 1.97 24.38 4.55
C PRO A 184 3.06 23.39 4.94
N GLN A 185 4.25 23.91 5.29
CA GLN A 185 5.34 23.09 5.76
C GLN A 185 5.01 22.46 7.12
N GLN A 186 5.30 21.17 7.29
CA GLN A 186 5.17 20.51 8.58
C GLN A 186 6.22 21.04 9.56
N ARG A 187 5.77 21.56 10.71
CA ARG A 187 6.65 22.15 11.75
C ARG A 187 6.76 21.29 13.01
N THR A 188 5.83 20.37 13.23
CA THR A 188 5.89 19.46 14.36
C THR A 188 7.02 18.46 14.12
N GLY A 189 7.94 18.36 15.08
CA GLY A 189 9.12 17.49 14.98
C GLY A 189 8.74 16.05 14.61
N GLY A 190 9.59 15.44 13.80
CA GLY A 190 9.40 14.11 13.26
C GLY A 190 9.74 14.07 11.78
N ARG A 191 9.61 12.88 11.18
CA ARG A 191 9.82 12.67 9.74
C ARG A 191 8.58 13.09 8.99
N VAL A 192 8.78 13.79 7.90
CA VAL A 192 7.71 14.05 6.94
C VAL A 192 7.42 12.74 6.19
N ARG A 193 6.17 12.32 6.16
CA ARG A 193 5.70 11.21 5.33
C ARG A 193 5.01 11.77 4.10
N LEU A 194 5.20 11.10 2.96
CA LEU A 194 4.47 11.50 1.76
C LEU A 194 2.97 11.27 1.99
N ALA A 195 2.15 12.27 1.72
CA ALA A 195 0.71 12.13 1.77
C ALA A 195 0.24 11.10 0.72
N LYS A 196 -0.87 10.41 0.98
CA LYS A 196 -1.41 9.39 0.08
C LYS A 196 -1.62 9.89 -1.34
N ASP A 197 -2.08 11.15 -1.47
CA ASP A 197 -2.31 11.83 -2.74
C ASP A 197 -1.06 12.53 -3.31
N GLY A 198 0.06 12.52 -2.58
CA GLY A 198 1.31 13.17 -2.97
C GLY A 198 1.33 14.67 -2.77
N SER A 199 0.28 15.28 -2.21
CA SER A 199 0.13 16.76 -2.15
C SER A 199 1.28 17.48 -1.45
N ASN A 200 1.96 16.85 -0.49
CA ASN A 200 3.10 17.41 0.24
C ASN A 200 4.46 17.03 -0.33
N ILE A 201 4.56 16.66 -1.61
CA ILE A 201 5.81 16.19 -2.23
C ILE A 201 6.98 17.17 -2.04
N ALA A 202 6.73 18.48 -2.12
CA ALA A 202 7.75 19.51 -1.92
C ALA A 202 8.32 19.47 -0.49
N ASP A 203 7.47 19.37 0.52
CA ASP A 203 7.88 19.28 1.93
C ASP A 203 8.61 17.96 2.20
N PHE A 204 8.16 16.87 1.60
CA PHE A 204 8.79 15.55 1.67
C PHE A 204 10.21 15.58 1.08
N LEU A 205 10.43 16.27 -0.05
CA LEU A 205 11.76 16.45 -0.66
C LEU A 205 12.68 17.35 0.19
N ILE A 206 12.14 18.38 0.86
CA ILE A 206 12.90 19.17 1.83
C ILE A 206 13.42 18.29 2.96
N ASP A 207 12.57 17.37 3.46
CA ASP A 207 12.97 16.44 4.51
C ASP A 207 14.05 15.45 4.03
N ILE A 208 13.92 14.90 2.82
CA ILE A 208 14.95 14.05 2.19
C ILE A 208 16.28 14.80 2.06
N GLN A 209 16.26 16.03 1.53
CA GLN A 209 17.46 16.86 1.36
C GLN A 209 18.15 17.15 2.69
N ARG A 210 17.38 17.36 3.75
CA ARG A 210 17.89 17.58 5.10
C ARG A 210 18.50 16.30 5.71
N LEU A 211 17.90 15.13 5.44
CA LEU A 211 18.36 13.85 5.97
C LEU A 211 19.61 13.34 5.23
N ASP A 212 19.60 13.46 3.90
CA ASP A 212 20.66 12.96 3.02
C ASP A 212 20.64 13.75 1.69
N ALA A 213 21.57 14.68 1.55
CA ALA A 213 21.71 15.52 0.35
C ALA A 213 22.08 14.67 -0.88
N ASP A 214 22.90 13.61 -0.72
CA ASP A 214 23.29 12.73 -1.84
C ASP A 214 22.10 11.92 -2.37
N ALA A 215 21.21 11.47 -1.48
CA ALA A 215 19.96 10.82 -1.88
C ALA A 215 19.05 11.77 -2.66
N PHE A 216 18.92 13.02 -2.20
CA PHE A 216 18.17 14.05 -2.93
C PHE A 216 18.77 14.32 -4.31
N ASP A 217 20.07 14.54 -4.39
CA ASP A 217 20.78 14.76 -5.66
C ASP A 217 20.63 13.56 -6.60
N GLY A 218 20.60 12.34 -6.05
CA GLY A 218 20.32 11.12 -6.80
C GLY A 218 18.93 11.13 -7.43
N ILE A 219 17.90 11.62 -6.71
CA ILE A 219 16.54 11.79 -7.24
C ILE A 219 16.56 12.81 -8.39
N VAL A 220 17.17 13.97 -8.19
CA VAL A 220 17.25 15.03 -9.19
C VAL A 220 17.97 14.55 -10.47
N ARG A 221 19.10 13.85 -10.32
CA ARG A 221 19.82 13.25 -11.46
C ARG A 221 18.97 12.24 -12.24
N THR A 222 18.18 11.43 -11.53
CA THR A 222 17.28 10.46 -12.19
C THR A 222 16.13 11.17 -12.89
N MET A 223 15.60 12.25 -12.31
CA MET A 223 14.60 13.09 -12.99
C MET A 223 15.10 13.72 -14.26
N ALA A 224 16.39 14.05 -14.40
CA ALA A 224 16.98 14.55 -15.64
C ALA A 224 16.90 13.53 -16.79
N TYR A 225 16.79 12.22 -16.50
CA TYR A 225 16.54 11.21 -17.53
C TYR A 225 15.12 11.27 -18.10
N VAL A 226 14.13 11.62 -17.23
CA VAL A 226 12.72 11.81 -17.63
C VAL A 226 12.52 13.18 -18.28
N LEU A 227 13.23 14.19 -17.79
CA LEU A 227 13.14 15.60 -18.21
C LEU A 227 14.49 16.09 -18.71
N PRO A 228 14.91 15.73 -19.94
CA PRO A 228 16.25 16.09 -20.45
C PRO A 228 16.50 17.60 -20.60
N TYR A 229 15.43 18.41 -20.60
CA TYR A 229 15.47 19.87 -20.66
C TYR A 229 15.58 20.53 -19.27
N ALA A 230 15.33 19.78 -18.20
CA ALA A 230 15.43 20.27 -16.84
C ALA A 230 16.89 20.30 -16.38
N ARG A 231 17.33 21.46 -15.91
CA ARG A 231 18.67 21.64 -15.35
C ARG A 231 18.73 21.34 -13.88
N ASP A 232 17.66 21.63 -13.17
CA ASP A 232 17.58 21.48 -11.72
C ASP A 232 16.12 21.39 -11.27
N LEU A 233 15.88 20.71 -10.16
CA LEU A 233 14.57 20.60 -9.52
C LEU A 233 14.77 20.85 -8.01
N GLN A 234 14.18 21.90 -7.49
CA GLN A 234 14.32 22.29 -6.11
C GLN A 234 12.97 22.40 -5.40
N PRO A 235 12.85 21.86 -4.19
CA PRO A 235 11.77 22.22 -3.30
C PRO A 235 12.08 23.59 -2.68
N MET A 236 11.11 24.48 -2.70
CA MET A 236 11.22 25.86 -2.26
C MET A 236 10.22 26.17 -1.16
N LEU A 237 10.50 27.19 -0.37
CA LEU A 237 9.54 27.76 0.57
C LEU A 237 9.09 29.13 0.06
N THR A 238 7.80 29.45 0.26
CA THR A 238 7.28 30.81 0.10
C THR A 238 7.87 31.72 1.19
N SER A 239 7.31 32.93 1.36
CA SER A 239 7.77 33.88 2.37
C SER A 239 7.89 33.24 3.77
N GLU A 240 8.69 33.84 4.64
CA GLU A 240 8.87 33.40 6.05
C GLU A 240 7.55 33.36 6.82
N LEU A 241 6.59 34.19 6.45
CA LEU A 241 5.28 34.27 7.11
C LEU A 241 4.37 33.10 6.74
N GLU A 242 4.27 32.76 5.44
CA GLU A 242 3.38 31.70 4.96
C GLU A 242 4.00 30.31 5.11
N ARG A 243 5.32 30.17 4.83
CA ARG A 243 6.09 28.93 4.88
C ARG A 243 5.37 27.76 4.20
N LYS A 244 4.94 27.96 2.97
CA LYS A 244 4.40 26.89 2.13
C LYS A 244 5.52 26.30 1.28
N ALA A 245 5.62 24.98 1.26
CA ALA A 245 6.54 24.25 0.40
C ALA A 245 5.93 24.08 -0.99
N TYR A 246 6.72 24.32 -2.04
CA TYR A 246 6.36 24.13 -3.44
C TYR A 246 7.55 23.67 -4.26
N LEU A 247 7.32 23.09 -5.44
CA LEU A 247 8.37 22.68 -6.35
C LEU A 247 8.71 23.79 -7.34
N GLN A 248 9.98 23.85 -7.73
CA GLN A 248 10.48 24.73 -8.76
C GLN A 248 11.46 23.96 -9.67
N LEU A 249 11.12 23.86 -10.95
CA LEU A 249 11.97 23.29 -11.99
C LEU A 249 12.72 24.40 -12.69
N ALA A 250 14.04 24.29 -12.80
CA ALA A 250 14.84 25.21 -13.62
C ALA A 250 15.00 24.62 -15.04
N GLU A 251 14.49 25.36 -16.00
CA GLU A 251 14.77 25.14 -17.44
C GLU A 251 15.73 26.23 -17.90
N SER A 252 16.46 26.00 -18.97
CA SER A 252 17.43 26.95 -19.58
C SER A 252 17.55 28.33 -18.96
N ASN A 253 16.58 29.23 -19.15
CA ASN A 253 16.60 30.63 -18.70
C ASN A 253 15.41 31.02 -17.83
N PHE A 254 14.53 30.10 -17.47
CA PHE A 254 13.36 30.37 -16.65
C PHE A 254 13.09 29.27 -15.66
N LYS A 255 12.23 29.55 -14.68
CA LYS A 255 11.84 28.65 -13.63
C LYS A 255 10.36 28.33 -13.74
N VAL A 256 10.02 27.03 -13.71
CA VAL A 256 8.66 26.54 -13.81
C VAL A 256 8.19 26.08 -12.44
N PRO A 257 7.13 26.64 -11.89
CA PRO A 257 6.59 26.19 -10.60
C PRO A 257 5.89 24.82 -10.74
N GLY A 258 5.81 24.08 -9.64
CA GLY A 258 5.32 22.71 -9.59
C GLY A 258 3.93 22.50 -10.19
N TRP A 259 3.02 23.45 -10.04
CA TRP A 259 1.65 23.36 -10.60
C TRP A 259 1.58 23.47 -12.14
N MET A 260 2.68 23.78 -12.78
CA MET A 260 2.82 23.78 -14.25
C MET A 260 3.51 22.53 -14.79
N LEU A 261 4.00 21.65 -13.92
CA LEU A 261 4.63 20.39 -14.31
C LEU A 261 3.59 19.39 -14.82
N SER A 262 4.02 18.51 -15.72
CA SER A 262 3.13 17.45 -16.23
C SER A 262 2.74 16.47 -15.13
N THR A 263 1.57 15.85 -15.27
CA THR A 263 1.06 14.85 -14.34
C THR A 263 2.01 13.67 -14.20
N GLY A 264 2.60 13.22 -15.30
CA GLY A 264 3.60 12.14 -15.32
C GLY A 264 4.87 12.52 -14.57
N THR A 265 5.37 13.74 -14.78
CA THR A 265 6.55 14.26 -14.07
C THR A 265 6.38 14.20 -12.55
N LEU A 266 5.25 14.70 -12.05
CA LEU A 266 4.96 14.73 -10.62
C LEU A 266 4.84 13.32 -10.05
N ARG A 267 4.20 12.38 -10.77
CA ARG A 267 4.09 10.98 -10.35
C ARG A 267 5.45 10.28 -10.28
N VAL A 268 6.28 10.42 -11.32
CA VAL A 268 7.64 9.85 -11.32
C VAL A 268 8.44 10.39 -10.14
N LEU A 269 8.41 11.72 -9.93
CA LEU A 269 9.12 12.36 -8.83
C LEU A 269 8.70 11.80 -7.46
N ALA A 270 7.40 11.66 -7.21
CA ALA A 270 6.89 11.13 -5.95
C ALA A 270 7.33 9.68 -5.71
N LEU A 271 7.26 8.84 -6.74
CA LEU A 271 7.64 7.44 -6.63
C LEU A 271 9.16 7.29 -6.43
N LEU A 272 9.98 8.05 -7.16
CA LEU A 272 11.42 8.10 -6.93
C LEU A 272 11.77 8.58 -5.52
N ALA A 273 11.09 9.62 -5.04
CA ALA A 273 11.32 10.17 -3.70
C ALA A 273 11.04 9.12 -2.61
N VAL A 274 9.97 8.33 -2.74
CA VAL A 274 9.64 7.27 -1.77
C VAL A 274 10.61 6.10 -1.87
N LEU A 275 10.97 5.65 -3.08
CA LEU A 275 11.84 4.50 -3.29
C LEU A 275 13.30 4.79 -2.90
N ARG A 276 13.76 6.02 -3.11
CA ARG A 276 15.12 6.47 -2.80
C ARG A 276 15.22 7.25 -1.47
N HIS A 277 14.14 7.24 -0.68
CA HIS A 277 14.19 7.84 0.66
C HIS A 277 15.32 7.21 1.47
N PRO A 278 16.13 7.97 2.24
CA PRO A 278 17.22 7.42 3.07
C PRO A 278 16.74 6.31 4.02
N GLU A 279 15.49 6.40 4.45
CA GLU A 279 14.81 5.41 5.26
C GLU A 279 13.46 5.04 4.63
N PRO A 280 13.45 4.20 3.59
CA PRO A 280 12.24 3.93 2.82
C PRO A 280 11.21 3.16 3.67
N PRO A 281 9.90 3.35 3.41
CA PRO A 281 8.86 2.59 4.06
C PRO A 281 9.08 1.08 3.87
N PRO A 282 8.78 0.25 4.88
CA PRO A 282 8.97 -1.21 4.76
C PRO A 282 8.02 -1.86 3.74
N LEU A 283 6.88 -1.24 3.49
CA LEU A 283 5.92 -1.59 2.45
C LEU A 283 5.43 -0.32 1.76
N VAL A 284 5.52 -0.31 0.44
CA VAL A 284 4.95 0.72 -0.43
C VAL A 284 3.87 0.08 -1.28
N VAL A 285 2.66 0.63 -1.21
CA VAL A 285 1.52 0.19 -2.03
C VAL A 285 1.14 1.33 -2.97
N VAL A 286 1.11 1.06 -4.27
CA VAL A 286 0.79 2.06 -5.30
C VAL A 286 -0.37 1.57 -6.14
N GLU A 287 -1.45 2.35 -6.20
CA GLU A 287 -2.56 2.07 -7.09
C GLU A 287 -2.32 2.70 -8.47
N GLU A 288 -2.58 1.90 -9.53
CA GLU A 288 -2.54 2.31 -10.94
C GLU A 288 -1.25 3.09 -11.28
N ILE A 289 -0.11 2.43 -11.04
CA ILE A 289 1.22 3.06 -11.16
C ILE A 289 1.47 3.68 -12.54
N GLU A 290 0.87 3.12 -13.60
CA GLU A 290 1.03 3.56 -14.99
C GLU A 290 0.25 4.83 -15.35
N ASN A 291 -0.70 5.27 -14.53
CA ASN A 291 -1.56 6.39 -14.86
C ASN A 291 -0.78 7.66 -15.19
N GLY A 292 -0.99 8.19 -16.41
CA GLY A 292 -0.35 9.42 -16.88
C GLY A 292 1.15 9.29 -17.16
N LEU A 293 1.70 8.06 -17.22
CA LEU A 293 3.11 7.80 -17.53
C LEU A 293 3.29 7.33 -18.98
N ASP A 294 4.35 7.82 -19.60
CA ASP A 294 4.84 7.29 -20.87
C ASP A 294 5.65 5.99 -20.67
N PRO A 295 5.86 5.18 -21.74
CA PRO A 295 6.57 3.91 -21.64
C PRO A 295 7.99 4.02 -21.06
N ARG A 296 8.73 5.10 -21.33
CA ARG A 296 10.09 5.29 -20.80
C ARG A 296 10.05 5.52 -19.28
N SER A 297 9.10 6.31 -18.82
CA SER A 297 8.86 6.57 -17.40
C SER A 297 8.45 5.29 -16.66
N ILE A 298 7.58 4.47 -17.26
CA ILE A 298 7.20 3.16 -16.69
C ILE A 298 8.42 2.25 -16.57
N HIS A 299 9.26 2.16 -17.62
CA HIS A 299 10.46 1.33 -17.59
C HIS A 299 11.43 1.78 -16.50
N LEU A 300 11.69 3.09 -16.39
CA LEU A 300 12.52 3.66 -15.34
C LEU A 300 12.01 3.26 -13.95
N LEU A 301 10.71 3.45 -13.69
CA LEU A 301 10.14 3.13 -12.37
C LEU A 301 10.19 1.65 -12.05
N VAL A 302 10.00 0.76 -13.03
CA VAL A 302 10.15 -0.68 -12.81
C VAL A 302 11.58 -1.04 -12.43
N GLU A 303 12.59 -0.44 -13.05
CA GLU A 303 14.00 -0.66 -12.69
C GLU A 303 14.33 -0.09 -11.29
N GLU A 304 13.79 1.07 -10.93
CA GLU A 304 13.95 1.63 -9.58
C GLU A 304 13.30 0.74 -8.52
N ILE A 305 12.09 0.24 -8.79
CA ILE A 305 11.41 -0.71 -7.91
C ILE A 305 12.23 -1.99 -7.75
N ARG A 306 12.75 -2.55 -8.86
CA ARG A 306 13.61 -3.74 -8.81
C ARG A 306 14.84 -3.52 -7.95
N THR A 307 15.50 -2.38 -8.12
CA THR A 307 16.67 -2.01 -7.35
C THR A 307 16.37 -1.93 -5.85
N ALA A 308 15.30 -1.22 -5.47
CA ALA A 308 14.88 -1.08 -4.09
C ALA A 308 14.49 -2.43 -3.44
N VAL A 309 13.76 -3.27 -4.20
CA VAL A 309 13.30 -4.59 -3.76
C VAL A 309 14.48 -5.57 -3.65
N GLN A 310 15.41 -5.59 -4.60
CA GLN A 310 16.61 -6.44 -4.57
C GLN A 310 17.56 -6.05 -3.43
N ALA A 311 17.69 -4.78 -3.16
CA ALA A 311 18.43 -4.29 -2.00
C ALA A 311 17.77 -4.68 -0.67
N GLY A 312 16.53 -5.17 -0.69
CA GLY A 312 15.77 -5.57 0.49
C GLY A 312 15.37 -4.39 1.39
N VAL A 313 15.38 -3.17 0.85
CA VAL A 313 15.08 -1.96 1.64
C VAL A 313 13.59 -1.68 1.76
N THR A 314 12.78 -2.17 0.81
CA THR A 314 11.32 -2.03 0.82
C THR A 314 10.67 -3.23 0.13
N GLN A 315 9.42 -3.48 0.45
CA GLN A 315 8.51 -4.36 -0.29
C GLN A 315 7.54 -3.49 -1.07
N VAL A 316 7.22 -3.88 -2.31
CA VAL A 316 6.34 -3.10 -3.16
C VAL A 316 5.13 -3.92 -3.61
N VAL A 317 3.95 -3.34 -3.48
CA VAL A 317 2.69 -3.87 -3.97
C VAL A 317 2.09 -2.87 -4.94
N LEU A 318 1.75 -3.31 -6.14
CA LEU A 318 1.22 -2.46 -7.19
C LEU A 318 -0.14 -2.96 -7.67
N THR A 319 -0.97 -2.04 -8.19
CA THR A 319 -2.03 -2.41 -9.12
C THR A 319 -1.75 -1.83 -10.49
N THR A 320 -2.14 -2.53 -11.53
CA THR A 320 -1.97 -2.09 -12.90
C THR A 320 -3.08 -2.64 -13.81
N HIS A 321 -3.30 -1.94 -14.93
CA HIS A 321 -4.07 -2.38 -16.09
C HIS A 321 -3.22 -2.36 -17.37
N SER A 322 -1.93 -2.01 -17.27
CA SER A 322 -1.05 -1.82 -18.42
C SER A 322 -0.42 -3.14 -18.87
N PRO A 323 -0.76 -3.66 -20.07
CA PRO A 323 -0.05 -4.81 -20.65
C PRO A 323 1.45 -4.55 -20.82
N TYR A 324 1.82 -3.30 -21.15
CA TYR A 324 3.22 -2.92 -21.29
C TYR A 324 3.99 -3.08 -19.98
N LEU A 325 3.40 -2.65 -18.85
CA LEU A 325 4.03 -2.84 -17.54
C LEU A 325 4.18 -4.32 -17.21
N LEU A 326 3.18 -5.15 -17.56
CA LEU A 326 3.24 -6.59 -17.33
C LEU A 326 4.39 -7.25 -18.08
N ASP A 327 4.70 -6.81 -19.31
CA ASP A 327 5.81 -7.35 -20.09
C ASP A 327 7.19 -7.08 -19.46
N LEU A 328 7.26 -6.11 -18.54
CA LEU A 328 8.46 -5.84 -17.75
C LEU A 328 8.55 -6.71 -16.48
N LEU A 329 7.56 -7.54 -16.16
CA LEU A 329 7.46 -8.29 -14.91
C LEU A 329 7.59 -9.80 -15.14
N LYS A 330 7.94 -10.52 -14.07
CA LYS A 330 7.94 -11.98 -14.06
C LYS A 330 6.56 -12.51 -13.64
N LEU A 331 6.20 -13.69 -14.13
CA LEU A 331 4.92 -14.31 -13.85
C LEU A 331 4.68 -14.56 -12.34
N ASP A 332 5.74 -14.87 -11.60
CA ASP A 332 5.70 -15.10 -10.14
C ASP A 332 5.46 -13.82 -9.31
N GLN A 333 5.59 -12.65 -9.94
CA GLN A 333 5.28 -11.36 -9.34
C GLN A 333 3.81 -10.97 -9.50
N LEU A 334 3.06 -11.66 -10.34
CA LEU A 334 1.69 -11.33 -10.69
C LEU A 334 0.67 -12.04 -9.80
N VAL A 335 -0.41 -11.35 -9.51
CA VAL A 335 -1.64 -11.89 -8.92
C VAL A 335 -2.81 -11.41 -9.76
N LEU A 336 -3.46 -12.34 -10.44
CA LEU A 336 -4.66 -12.08 -11.21
C LEU A 336 -5.86 -11.96 -10.27
N VAL A 337 -6.68 -10.95 -10.48
CA VAL A 337 -7.91 -10.72 -9.72
C VAL A 337 -9.08 -10.75 -10.69
N ALA A 338 -9.92 -11.77 -10.58
CA ALA A 338 -11.12 -11.95 -11.37
C ALA A 338 -12.33 -12.14 -10.47
N ARG A 339 -13.54 -11.98 -11.01
CA ARG A 339 -14.77 -12.36 -10.29
C ARG A 339 -15.20 -13.74 -10.75
N ASP A 340 -15.57 -14.57 -9.80
CA ASP A 340 -16.20 -15.88 -10.09
C ASP A 340 -17.67 -15.72 -10.52
N ASP A 341 -18.35 -16.84 -10.80
CA ASP A 341 -19.76 -16.88 -11.21
C ASP A 341 -20.73 -16.27 -10.19
N LYS A 342 -20.31 -16.17 -8.92
CA LYS A 342 -21.07 -15.51 -7.85
C LYS A 342 -20.77 -14.02 -7.73
N GLY A 343 -19.87 -13.50 -8.57
CA GLY A 343 -19.41 -12.13 -8.51
C GLY A 343 -18.41 -11.85 -7.40
N GLU A 344 -17.84 -12.87 -6.75
CA GLU A 344 -16.85 -12.74 -5.68
C GLU A 344 -15.44 -12.61 -6.26
N PRO A 345 -14.60 -11.67 -5.72
CA PRO A 345 -13.20 -11.60 -6.11
C PRO A 345 -12.43 -12.88 -5.79
N ARG A 346 -11.75 -13.41 -6.79
CA ARG A 346 -10.77 -14.50 -6.68
C ARG A 346 -9.39 -13.98 -7.02
N PHE A 347 -8.44 -14.40 -6.23
CA PHE A 347 -7.05 -14.02 -6.35
C PHE A 347 -6.23 -15.23 -6.74
N HIS A 348 -5.69 -15.22 -7.93
CA HIS A 348 -4.96 -16.34 -8.50
C HIS A 348 -3.53 -15.93 -8.87
N ARG A 349 -2.56 -16.82 -8.62
CA ARG A 349 -1.18 -16.63 -9.10
C ARG A 349 -0.98 -17.40 -10.39
N PRO A 350 -0.75 -16.71 -11.51
CA PRO A 350 -0.51 -17.39 -12.80
C PRO A 350 0.68 -18.34 -12.76
N SER A 351 1.69 -18.08 -11.90
CA SER A 351 2.85 -18.97 -11.72
C SER A 351 2.52 -20.31 -11.10
N ASP A 352 1.37 -20.45 -10.44
CA ASP A 352 0.94 -21.70 -9.81
C ASP A 352 0.21 -22.62 -10.83
N ASP A 353 -0.09 -22.10 -12.03
CA ASP A 353 -0.67 -22.83 -13.15
C ASP A 353 0.43 -23.31 -14.10
N ALA A 354 0.54 -24.63 -14.26
CA ALA A 354 1.56 -25.26 -15.10
C ALA A 354 1.40 -24.91 -16.59
N GLY A 355 0.15 -24.77 -17.08
CA GLY A 355 -0.14 -24.39 -18.47
C GLY A 355 0.28 -22.96 -18.76
N LEU A 356 -0.06 -22.02 -17.85
CA LEU A 356 0.35 -20.63 -17.99
C LEU A 356 1.88 -20.47 -17.83
N ALA A 357 2.51 -21.23 -16.95
CA ALA A 357 3.95 -21.23 -16.80
C ALA A 357 4.68 -21.71 -18.07
N GLU A 358 4.11 -22.65 -18.82
CA GLU A 358 4.64 -23.08 -20.11
C GLU A 358 4.45 -22.00 -21.18
N TRP A 359 3.25 -21.42 -21.29
CA TRP A 359 2.97 -20.35 -22.24
C TRP A 359 3.81 -19.09 -21.99
N ALA A 360 4.14 -18.81 -20.75
CA ALA A 360 5.00 -17.67 -20.38
C ALA A 360 6.47 -17.82 -20.86
N LYS A 361 6.87 -18.99 -21.35
CA LYS A 361 8.17 -19.18 -22.03
C LYS A 361 8.15 -18.64 -23.46
N GLU A 362 6.97 -18.63 -24.10
CA GLU A 362 6.80 -18.21 -25.50
C GLU A 362 6.20 -16.80 -25.61
N PHE A 363 5.35 -16.41 -24.66
CA PHE A 363 4.61 -15.15 -24.67
C PHE A 363 4.89 -14.33 -23.43
N ALA A 364 5.12 -13.04 -23.62
CA ALA A 364 5.24 -12.08 -22.52
C ALA A 364 3.90 -11.95 -21.74
N PRO A 365 3.93 -11.68 -20.42
CA PRO A 365 2.73 -11.63 -19.57
C PRO A 365 1.65 -10.67 -20.04
N GLY A 366 2.03 -9.49 -20.59
CA GLY A 366 1.07 -8.53 -21.13
C GLY A 366 0.32 -9.05 -22.36
N ARG A 367 1.00 -9.84 -23.21
CA ARG A 367 0.36 -10.51 -24.34
C ARG A 367 -0.61 -11.58 -23.87
N LEU A 368 -0.23 -12.41 -22.88
CA LEU A 368 -1.13 -13.40 -22.29
C LEU A 368 -2.38 -12.75 -21.68
N TYR A 369 -2.20 -11.58 -21.07
CA TYR A 369 -3.31 -10.80 -20.53
C TYR A 369 -4.26 -10.29 -21.61
N THR A 370 -3.72 -9.70 -22.68
CA THR A 370 -4.54 -9.17 -23.79
C THR A 370 -5.24 -10.25 -24.61
N MET A 371 -4.68 -11.47 -24.66
CA MET A 371 -5.30 -12.64 -25.30
C MET A 371 -6.41 -13.28 -24.44
N GLY A 372 -6.59 -12.83 -23.19
CA GLY A 372 -7.55 -13.42 -22.25
C GLY A 372 -7.08 -14.67 -21.54
N SER A 373 -5.94 -15.25 -21.93
CA SER A 373 -5.44 -16.52 -21.39
C SER A 373 -5.16 -16.49 -19.89
N LEU A 374 -4.80 -15.32 -19.34
CA LEU A 374 -4.67 -15.14 -17.88
C LEU A 374 -6.04 -15.15 -17.18
N HIS A 375 -7.14 -14.80 -17.86
CA HIS A 375 -8.48 -14.79 -17.27
C HIS A 375 -9.14 -16.15 -17.26
N GLU A 376 -8.94 -16.94 -18.33
CA GLU A 376 -9.50 -18.30 -18.43
C GLU A 376 -8.96 -19.22 -17.34
N ALA A 377 -7.72 -19.06 -16.95
CA ALA A 377 -7.09 -19.83 -15.88
C ALA A 377 -7.57 -19.43 -14.45
N ALA A 378 -8.28 -18.30 -14.31
CA ALA A 378 -8.78 -17.82 -13.02
C ALA A 378 -10.27 -18.16 -12.79
N GLN A 379 -10.95 -18.70 -13.79
CA GLN A 379 -12.32 -19.23 -13.70
C GLN A 379 -12.29 -20.72 -13.33
#